data_b200f1680462d275efb33b6a7e320a98
#
_entry.id   b200f1680462d275efb33b6a7e320a98
#
_cell.length_a   1.000
_cell.length_b   1.000
_cell.length_c   1.000
_cell.angle_alpha   90.00
_cell.angle_beta   90.00
_cell.angle_gamma   90.00
#
_symmetry.space_group_name_H-M   'P 1'
#
loop_
_entity.id
_entity.type
_entity.pdbx_description
1 polymer ?
#
loop_
_entity_poly.entity_id
_entity_poly.type
_entity_poly.pdbx_seq_one_letter_code
_entity_poly.pdbx_strand_id
1 'polypeptide(L)'
;MTLKADLSNLLLKHFGFNRFRENQFEIIESLVTGNDTMVIMPTGGGKSLCYQISALYMKGVAIIVSPLIALMKNQVDVINALFEKKFVASVFNSTLSTTEKKHVKENILSGQTKLVYISPESFSRENNIKFFKDQTISFVAIDEAHCISEWGHDFRPDYRIISETCDKISANLNKIALTATATPKVKDDIIKNLNLKNHKIFQSSFNRPNLFYEIRKKDSNIDKQIISYIKSNETKSGIIYCMSRKKVDQLSELLQINNIKALPYHAGLDSKIRSSNQDHFLMQNCDVIVATIAFGMGIDKPDIRYVIHYDISKSIESYYQETGRAGRDGGEGRCIAFYSYQDIERLEKFLSSKPISEKEQGLSLLEDVSAYCETSMSRRKYLLNYFGEDYDENNGLGNKMDDNSIGIKEKIDIKLNASKVLSCIKELKENYKLKELANYIVGIETNLIRSHKLFESELFGFGKSEGIVFWKSVLRKMVVEKLLIKNIETYGILKISDLGHEFINHPYSIMISIDNDFSVDDKIKIDQIDKSYAIDNVLINILKKERITLSKKYNLPPFAIFQDSSIE
;
A
#
# COMPACT_ATOMS: atom_id res chain seq x y z
N MET A 1 20.30 -22.66 -25.77
CA MET A 1 19.66 -21.31 -25.73
C MET A 1 20.10 -20.62 -24.45
N THR A 2 20.15 -19.30 -24.42
CA THR A 2 20.48 -18.58 -23.17
C THR A 2 19.26 -18.54 -22.25
N LEU A 3 19.46 -18.56 -20.94
CA LEU A 3 18.39 -18.44 -19.93
C LEU A 3 17.39 -17.31 -20.28
N LYS A 4 17.91 -16.17 -20.72
CA LYS A 4 17.09 -15.02 -21.12
C LYS A 4 16.15 -15.33 -22.29
N ALA A 5 16.61 -16.06 -23.29
CA ALA A 5 15.78 -16.45 -24.42
C ALA A 5 14.67 -17.41 -24.02
N ASP A 6 14.97 -18.40 -23.18
CA ASP A 6 13.97 -19.36 -22.69
C ASP A 6 12.88 -18.69 -21.85
N LEU A 7 13.28 -17.80 -20.93
CA LEU A 7 12.34 -17.03 -20.09
C LEU A 7 11.50 -16.04 -20.93
N SER A 8 12.10 -15.37 -21.93
CA SER A 8 11.36 -14.48 -22.84
C SER A 8 10.37 -15.24 -23.71
N ASN A 9 10.69 -16.46 -24.14
CA ASN A 9 9.76 -17.32 -24.87
C ASN A 9 8.57 -17.74 -23.99
N LEU A 10 8.80 -18.09 -22.72
CA LEU A 10 7.71 -18.38 -21.77
C LEU A 10 6.81 -17.16 -21.54
N LEU A 11 7.40 -15.98 -21.38
CA LEU A 11 6.69 -14.72 -21.20
C LEU A 11 5.77 -14.43 -22.39
N LEU A 12 6.31 -14.51 -23.61
CA LEU A 12 5.54 -14.24 -24.83
C LEU A 12 4.46 -15.31 -25.05
N LYS A 13 4.82 -16.59 -24.93
CA LYS A 13 3.92 -17.72 -25.23
C LYS A 13 2.72 -17.78 -24.31
N HIS A 14 2.90 -17.55 -23.00
CA HIS A 14 1.84 -17.77 -22.01
C HIS A 14 1.20 -16.49 -21.50
N PHE A 15 1.93 -15.37 -21.45
CA PHE A 15 1.43 -14.11 -20.92
C PHE A 15 1.23 -13.05 -22.00
N GLY A 16 1.67 -13.26 -23.24
CA GLY A 16 1.51 -12.34 -24.35
C GLY A 16 2.40 -11.09 -24.29
N PHE A 17 3.37 -11.02 -23.38
CA PHE A 17 4.25 -9.88 -23.24
C PHE A 17 5.56 -10.08 -24.02
N ASN A 18 5.97 -9.05 -24.78
CA ASN A 18 7.20 -9.10 -25.59
C ASN A 18 8.48 -8.83 -24.78
N ARG A 19 8.37 -8.23 -23.59
CA ARG A 19 9.52 -7.88 -22.75
C ARG A 19 9.15 -7.88 -21.27
N PHE A 20 10.12 -8.20 -20.43
CA PHE A 20 10.03 -7.98 -18.99
C PHE A 20 10.00 -6.49 -18.65
N ARG A 21 9.28 -6.12 -17.59
CA ARG A 21 9.38 -4.79 -16.98
C ARG A 21 10.69 -4.70 -16.17
N GLU A 22 11.02 -3.49 -15.70
CA GLU A 22 12.18 -3.26 -14.83
C GLU A 22 12.33 -4.32 -13.74
N ASN A 23 13.55 -4.83 -13.57
CA ASN A 23 13.96 -5.81 -12.56
C ASN A 23 13.27 -7.19 -12.63
N GLN A 24 12.24 -7.41 -13.46
CA GLN A 24 11.55 -8.71 -13.49
C GLN A 24 12.46 -9.84 -13.98
N PHE A 25 13.26 -9.59 -15.02
CA PHE A 25 14.20 -10.60 -15.53
C PHE A 25 15.24 -10.95 -14.46
N GLU A 26 15.85 -9.94 -13.83
CA GLU A 26 16.89 -10.10 -12.82
C GLU A 26 16.37 -10.81 -11.56
N ILE A 27 15.11 -10.56 -11.18
CA ILE A 27 14.43 -11.25 -10.08
C ILE A 27 14.25 -12.74 -10.43
N ILE A 28 13.73 -13.03 -11.61
CA ILE A 28 13.52 -14.41 -12.08
C ILE A 28 14.86 -15.13 -12.18
N GLU A 29 15.88 -14.51 -12.80
CA GLU A 29 17.22 -15.05 -12.90
C GLU A 29 17.81 -15.36 -11.52
N SER A 30 17.70 -14.45 -10.55
CA SER A 30 18.17 -14.67 -9.18
C SER A 30 17.55 -15.92 -8.56
N LEU A 31 16.24 -16.08 -8.69
CA LEU A 31 15.51 -17.21 -8.12
C LEU A 31 15.86 -18.54 -8.83
N VAL A 32 15.87 -18.57 -10.15
CA VAL A 32 16.14 -19.81 -10.92
C VAL A 32 17.58 -20.25 -10.85
N THR A 33 18.51 -19.35 -10.52
CA THR A 33 19.93 -19.68 -10.28
C THR A 33 20.22 -20.08 -8.82
N GLY A 34 19.20 -20.16 -7.97
CA GLY A 34 19.32 -20.73 -6.63
C GLY A 34 19.62 -19.72 -5.52
N ASN A 35 19.35 -18.41 -5.71
CA ASN A 35 19.49 -17.43 -4.64
C ASN A 35 18.14 -17.18 -3.97
N ASP A 36 18.16 -16.98 -2.64
CA ASP A 36 17.02 -16.38 -1.99
C ASP A 36 16.82 -14.95 -2.50
N THR A 37 15.57 -14.53 -2.68
CA THR A 37 15.29 -13.27 -3.35
C THR A 37 14.27 -12.46 -2.56
N MET A 38 14.57 -11.19 -2.30
CA MET A 38 13.61 -10.26 -1.73
C MET A 38 13.19 -9.23 -2.75
N VAL A 39 11.86 -9.05 -2.92
CA VAL A 39 11.26 -8.20 -3.93
C VAL A 39 10.35 -7.18 -3.27
N ILE A 40 10.69 -5.91 -3.43
CA ILE A 40 9.85 -4.78 -3.02
C ILE A 40 9.43 -4.05 -4.29
N MET A 41 8.17 -4.20 -4.68
CA MET A 41 7.63 -3.59 -5.90
C MET A 41 6.22 -3.05 -5.61
N PRO A 42 5.86 -1.87 -6.10
CA PRO A 42 4.53 -1.30 -5.89
C PRO A 42 3.42 -2.22 -6.43
N THR A 43 2.20 -2.00 -5.98
CA THR A 43 1.02 -2.68 -6.52
C THR A 43 0.91 -2.39 -8.01
N GLY A 44 0.65 -3.42 -8.82
CA GLY A 44 0.66 -3.32 -10.29
C GLY A 44 2.05 -3.43 -10.95
N GLY A 45 3.14 -3.53 -10.18
CA GLY A 45 4.50 -3.73 -10.68
C GLY A 45 4.77 -5.11 -11.30
N GLY A 46 3.84 -6.06 -11.17
CA GLY A 46 3.97 -7.39 -11.76
C GLY A 46 4.74 -8.40 -10.88
N LYS A 47 4.67 -8.25 -9.55
CA LYS A 47 5.27 -9.19 -8.57
C LYS A 47 4.93 -10.65 -8.85
N SER A 48 3.65 -10.94 -9.09
CA SER A 48 3.17 -12.32 -9.29
C SER A 48 3.83 -12.98 -10.50
N LEU A 49 4.09 -12.23 -11.57
CA LEU A 49 4.74 -12.75 -12.78
C LEU A 49 6.14 -13.30 -12.49
N CYS A 50 6.87 -12.72 -11.54
CA CYS A 50 8.22 -13.15 -11.19
C CYS A 50 8.24 -14.60 -10.69
N TYR A 51 7.35 -14.98 -9.76
CA TYR A 51 7.30 -16.36 -9.29
C TYR A 51 6.52 -17.28 -10.24
N GLN A 52 5.55 -16.76 -11.00
CA GLN A 52 4.79 -17.58 -11.97
C GLN A 52 5.68 -18.10 -13.10
N ILE A 53 6.48 -17.23 -13.73
CA ILE A 53 7.42 -17.63 -14.78
C ILE A 53 8.49 -18.55 -14.21
N SER A 54 9.03 -18.27 -13.03
CA SER A 54 10.01 -19.13 -12.37
C SER A 54 9.45 -20.54 -12.14
N ALA A 55 8.21 -20.66 -11.68
CA ALA A 55 7.56 -21.95 -11.45
C ALA A 55 7.33 -22.75 -12.75
N LEU A 56 7.01 -22.06 -13.86
CA LEU A 56 6.84 -22.69 -15.16
C LEU A 56 8.16 -23.17 -15.75
N TYR A 57 9.25 -22.44 -15.49
CA TYR A 57 10.59 -22.77 -15.98
C TYR A 57 11.25 -23.90 -15.18
N MET A 58 11.14 -23.87 -13.85
CA MET A 58 11.82 -24.82 -12.96
C MET A 58 11.13 -26.19 -12.91
N LYS A 59 11.91 -27.24 -12.60
CA LYS A 59 11.36 -28.57 -12.32
C LYS A 59 10.68 -28.60 -10.95
N GLY A 60 9.63 -29.41 -10.83
CA GLY A 60 8.88 -29.56 -9.57
C GLY A 60 7.71 -28.60 -9.45
N VAL A 61 7.24 -28.43 -8.22
CA VAL A 61 6.10 -27.56 -7.86
C VAL A 61 6.56 -26.39 -6.99
N ALA A 62 6.12 -25.18 -7.29
CA ALA A 62 6.32 -24.02 -6.45
C ALA A 62 5.20 -23.90 -5.43
N ILE A 63 5.53 -23.59 -4.17
CA ILE A 63 4.58 -23.32 -3.10
C ILE A 63 4.47 -21.80 -2.94
N ILE A 64 3.26 -21.26 -3.08
CA ILE A 64 2.97 -19.83 -2.93
C ILE A 64 2.18 -19.64 -1.64
N VAL A 65 2.86 -19.13 -0.60
CA VAL A 65 2.22 -18.79 0.67
C VAL A 65 1.60 -17.42 0.55
N SER A 66 0.28 -17.33 0.72
CA SER A 66 -0.49 -16.08 0.59
C SER A 66 -1.53 -15.95 1.70
N PRO A 67 -1.82 -14.72 2.19
CA PRO A 67 -2.64 -14.54 3.40
C PRO A 67 -4.16 -14.64 3.15
N LEU A 68 -4.61 -14.59 1.90
CA LEU A 68 -6.02 -14.45 1.58
C LEU A 68 -6.51 -15.48 0.56
N ILE A 69 -7.53 -16.23 0.98
CA ILE A 69 -8.17 -17.28 0.16
C ILE A 69 -8.75 -16.72 -1.15
N ALA A 70 -9.38 -15.55 -1.09
CA ALA A 70 -9.97 -14.91 -2.28
C ALA A 70 -8.90 -14.50 -3.30
N LEU A 71 -7.74 -13.99 -2.83
CA LEU A 71 -6.60 -13.65 -3.69
C LEU A 71 -6.02 -14.90 -4.35
N MET A 72 -5.82 -15.97 -3.58
CA MET A 72 -5.31 -17.25 -4.09
C MET A 72 -6.21 -17.79 -5.20
N LYS A 73 -7.54 -17.80 -4.99
CA LYS A 73 -8.51 -18.27 -6.00
C LYS A 73 -8.39 -17.45 -7.28
N ASN A 74 -8.38 -16.12 -7.16
CA ASN A 74 -8.28 -15.22 -8.32
C ASN A 74 -7.00 -15.47 -9.12
N GLN A 75 -5.85 -15.61 -8.44
CA GLN A 75 -4.57 -15.92 -9.08
C GLN A 75 -4.58 -17.28 -9.79
N VAL A 76 -5.17 -18.30 -9.17
CA VAL A 76 -5.31 -19.65 -9.76
C VAL A 76 -6.21 -19.62 -10.99
N ASP A 77 -7.34 -18.92 -10.92
CA ASP A 77 -8.29 -18.82 -12.04
C ASP A 77 -7.64 -18.10 -13.23
N VAL A 78 -6.92 -17.00 -13.00
CA VAL A 78 -6.19 -16.26 -14.05
C VAL A 78 -5.10 -17.13 -14.70
N ILE A 79 -4.28 -17.83 -13.90
CA ILE A 79 -3.23 -18.70 -14.47
C ILE A 79 -3.84 -19.84 -15.27
N ASN A 80 -4.83 -20.56 -14.73
CA ASN A 80 -5.44 -21.68 -15.42
C ASN A 80 -6.13 -21.26 -16.72
N ALA A 81 -6.66 -20.04 -16.80
CA ALA A 81 -7.22 -19.48 -18.03
C ALA A 81 -6.19 -19.26 -19.15
N LEU A 82 -4.90 -19.06 -18.81
CA LEU A 82 -3.80 -18.90 -19.78
C LEU A 82 -3.34 -20.22 -20.39
N PHE A 83 -3.78 -21.35 -19.85
CA PHE A 83 -3.36 -22.67 -20.30
C PHE A 83 -4.57 -23.51 -20.74
N GLU A 84 -4.44 -24.21 -21.86
CA GLU A 84 -5.45 -25.17 -22.33
C GLU A 84 -5.67 -26.33 -21.36
N LYS A 85 -4.61 -26.68 -20.60
CA LYS A 85 -4.64 -27.70 -19.55
C LYS A 85 -5.12 -27.08 -18.25
N LYS A 86 -6.27 -27.52 -17.73
CA LYS A 86 -6.73 -27.19 -16.39
C LYS A 86 -5.73 -27.71 -15.34
N PHE A 87 -5.60 -26.98 -14.19
CA PHE A 87 -4.80 -27.38 -13.02
C PHE A 87 -3.29 -27.10 -13.06
N VAL A 88 -2.81 -26.18 -13.89
CA VAL A 88 -1.43 -25.66 -13.80
C VAL A 88 -1.18 -24.99 -12.45
N ALA A 89 -2.20 -24.31 -11.92
CA ALA A 89 -2.22 -23.78 -10.56
C ALA A 89 -3.39 -24.37 -9.76
N SER A 90 -3.20 -24.58 -8.47
CA SER A 90 -4.21 -25.10 -7.56
C SER A 90 -4.20 -24.36 -6.24
N VAL A 91 -5.37 -24.19 -5.62
CA VAL A 91 -5.48 -23.71 -4.23
C VAL A 91 -5.45 -24.90 -3.29
N PHE A 92 -4.73 -24.77 -2.17
CA PHE A 92 -4.68 -25.77 -1.12
C PHE A 92 -4.89 -25.12 0.26
N ASN A 93 -6.14 -25.02 0.70
CA ASN A 93 -6.50 -24.35 1.94
C ASN A 93 -7.54 -25.13 2.76
N SER A 94 -7.96 -24.55 3.89
CA SER A 94 -8.90 -25.19 4.83
C SER A 94 -10.33 -25.31 4.32
N THR A 95 -10.72 -24.52 3.30
CA THR A 95 -12.10 -24.52 2.77
C THR A 95 -12.37 -25.67 1.81
N LEU A 96 -11.32 -26.34 1.32
CA LEU A 96 -11.46 -27.49 0.43
C LEU A 96 -11.97 -28.71 1.19
N SER A 97 -12.89 -29.44 0.58
CA SER A 97 -13.34 -30.76 1.02
C SER A 97 -12.18 -31.78 0.97
N THR A 98 -12.37 -32.91 1.62
CA THR A 98 -11.37 -34.01 1.60
C THR A 98 -11.11 -34.54 0.20
N THR A 99 -12.16 -34.62 -0.63
CA THR A 99 -12.08 -35.07 -2.03
C THR A 99 -11.28 -34.09 -2.88
N GLU A 100 -11.56 -32.80 -2.76
CA GLU A 100 -10.81 -31.75 -3.48
C GLU A 100 -9.34 -31.74 -3.09
N LYS A 101 -9.02 -31.85 -1.79
CA LYS A 101 -7.63 -31.96 -1.30
C LYS A 101 -6.91 -33.16 -1.89
N LYS A 102 -7.59 -34.32 -1.99
CA LYS A 102 -7.04 -35.52 -2.61
C LYS A 102 -6.73 -35.26 -4.09
N HIS A 103 -7.64 -34.67 -4.82
CA HIS A 103 -7.48 -34.34 -6.23
C HIS A 103 -6.33 -33.35 -6.49
N VAL A 104 -6.19 -32.31 -5.66
CA VAL A 104 -5.01 -31.42 -5.74
C VAL A 104 -3.71 -32.16 -5.53
N LYS A 105 -3.63 -33.06 -4.55
CA LYS A 105 -2.45 -33.89 -4.31
C LYS A 105 -2.12 -34.79 -5.50
N GLU A 106 -3.13 -35.41 -6.12
CA GLU A 106 -2.96 -36.24 -7.33
C GLU A 106 -2.40 -35.42 -8.51
N ASN A 107 -2.89 -34.20 -8.69
CA ASN A 107 -2.39 -33.30 -9.75
C ASN A 107 -0.93 -32.83 -9.49
N ILE A 108 -0.54 -32.68 -8.23
CA ILE A 108 0.86 -32.41 -7.86
C ILE A 108 1.74 -33.61 -8.18
N LEU A 109 1.32 -34.82 -7.76
CA LEU A 109 2.05 -36.07 -7.99
C LEU A 109 2.23 -36.38 -9.50
N SER A 110 1.24 -36.08 -10.31
CA SER A 110 1.28 -36.26 -11.76
C SER A 110 2.11 -35.18 -12.49
N GLY A 111 2.59 -34.12 -11.77
CA GLY A 111 3.32 -33.00 -12.35
C GLY A 111 2.47 -32.04 -13.17
N GLN A 112 1.13 -32.14 -13.13
CA GLN A 112 0.23 -31.20 -13.80
C GLN A 112 0.23 -29.85 -13.09
N THR A 113 0.21 -29.84 -11.75
CA THR A 113 0.25 -28.61 -10.96
C THR A 113 1.68 -28.12 -10.79
N LYS A 114 1.94 -26.91 -11.25
CA LYS A 114 3.22 -26.20 -11.16
C LYS A 114 3.25 -25.19 -10.00
N LEU A 115 2.07 -24.64 -9.63
CA LEU A 115 1.93 -23.65 -8.58
C LEU A 115 0.84 -24.10 -7.59
N VAL A 116 1.19 -24.18 -6.31
CA VAL A 116 0.24 -24.45 -5.23
C VAL A 116 0.13 -23.25 -4.33
N TYR A 117 -1.02 -22.60 -4.33
CA TYR A 117 -1.33 -21.50 -3.42
C TYR A 117 -1.85 -22.04 -2.11
N ILE A 118 -1.23 -21.65 -1.00
CA ILE A 118 -1.54 -22.19 0.33
C ILE A 118 -1.54 -21.07 1.37
N SER A 119 -2.42 -21.16 2.37
CA SER A 119 -2.38 -20.24 3.52
C SER A 119 -1.29 -20.65 4.52
N PRO A 120 -0.71 -19.68 5.29
CA PRO A 120 0.35 -19.97 6.26
C PRO A 120 -0.03 -21.07 7.25
N GLU A 121 -1.26 -21.02 7.79
CA GLU A 121 -1.78 -22.00 8.75
C GLU A 121 -1.92 -23.40 8.12
N SER A 122 -2.23 -23.47 6.81
CA SER A 122 -2.30 -24.74 6.10
C SER A 122 -0.92 -25.27 5.75
N PHE A 123 0.03 -24.38 5.44
CA PHE A 123 1.39 -24.73 5.09
C PHE A 123 2.12 -25.41 6.26
N SER A 124 1.91 -24.93 7.48
CA SER A 124 2.56 -25.45 8.70
C SER A 124 1.95 -26.73 9.29
N ARG A 125 0.85 -27.26 8.71
CA ARG A 125 0.23 -28.50 9.21
C ARG A 125 1.13 -29.71 8.94
N GLU A 126 1.38 -30.54 9.94
CA GLU A 126 2.27 -31.70 9.82
C GLU A 126 1.98 -32.63 8.64
N ASN A 127 0.70 -32.90 8.36
CA ASN A 127 0.31 -33.75 7.24
C ASN A 127 0.67 -33.14 5.89
N ASN A 128 0.71 -31.80 5.79
CA ASN A 128 1.11 -31.11 4.58
C ASN A 128 2.63 -31.03 4.45
N ILE A 129 3.32 -30.80 5.57
CA ILE A 129 4.79 -30.88 5.62
C ILE A 129 5.28 -32.26 5.16
N LYS A 130 4.70 -33.34 5.71
CA LYS A 130 5.02 -34.73 5.29
C LYS A 130 4.79 -34.91 3.79
N PHE A 131 3.64 -34.47 3.28
CA PHE A 131 3.32 -34.58 1.86
C PHE A 131 4.32 -33.82 0.98
N PHE A 132 4.65 -32.56 1.31
CA PHE A 132 5.57 -31.75 0.51
C PHE A 132 7.02 -32.23 0.61
N LYS A 133 7.42 -32.86 1.73
CA LYS A 133 8.76 -33.43 1.90
C LYS A 133 9.08 -34.52 0.88
N ASP A 134 8.05 -35.24 0.45
CA ASP A 134 8.17 -36.30 -0.56
C ASP A 134 8.10 -35.78 -2.02
N GLN A 135 7.94 -34.45 -2.20
CA GLN A 135 7.82 -33.85 -3.52
C GLN A 135 9.11 -33.10 -3.92
N THR A 136 9.29 -32.93 -5.23
CA THR A 136 10.29 -31.99 -5.75
C THR A 136 9.72 -30.58 -5.69
N ILE A 137 10.14 -29.81 -4.68
CA ILE A 137 9.74 -28.41 -4.53
C ILE A 137 10.77 -27.54 -5.26
N SER A 138 10.31 -26.69 -6.17
CA SER A 138 11.20 -25.77 -6.91
C SER A 138 11.65 -24.60 -6.05
N PHE A 139 10.72 -23.96 -5.33
CA PHE A 139 10.96 -22.86 -4.38
C PHE A 139 9.68 -22.59 -3.55
N VAL A 140 9.80 -21.73 -2.53
CA VAL A 140 8.67 -21.16 -1.80
C VAL A 140 8.59 -19.66 -2.06
N ALA A 141 7.45 -19.18 -2.57
CA ALA A 141 7.14 -17.77 -2.66
C ALA A 141 6.31 -17.34 -1.45
N ILE A 142 6.73 -16.27 -0.79
CA ILE A 142 6.02 -15.67 0.33
C ILE A 142 5.44 -14.35 -0.16
N ASP A 143 4.16 -14.39 -0.52
CA ASP A 143 3.42 -13.21 -0.96
C ASP A 143 2.97 -12.39 0.26
N GLU A 144 2.86 -11.08 0.09
CA GLU A 144 2.60 -10.11 1.16
C GLU A 144 3.54 -10.32 2.37
N ALA A 145 4.83 -10.49 2.09
CA ALA A 145 5.85 -10.85 3.09
C ALA A 145 5.95 -9.86 4.26
N HIS A 146 5.44 -8.61 4.11
CA HIS A 146 5.34 -7.65 5.20
C HIS A 146 4.50 -8.15 6.39
N CYS A 147 3.61 -9.14 6.17
CA CYS A 147 2.83 -9.77 7.24
C CYS A 147 3.68 -10.48 8.31
N ILE A 148 4.96 -10.74 8.04
CA ILE A 148 5.87 -11.38 9.02
C ILE A 148 6.35 -10.42 10.10
N SER A 149 6.34 -9.12 9.83
CA SER A 149 6.88 -8.09 10.70
C SER A 149 5.85 -7.55 11.67
N GLU A 150 6.18 -7.53 12.94
CA GLU A 150 5.37 -6.85 13.97
C GLU A 150 5.29 -5.34 13.73
N TRP A 151 6.27 -4.79 13.04
CA TRP A 151 6.33 -3.36 12.67
C TRP A 151 5.54 -3.05 11.40
N GLY A 152 4.99 -4.08 10.73
CA GLY A 152 4.14 -3.93 9.55
C GLY A 152 2.69 -3.58 9.93
N HIS A 153 1.96 -3.02 9.00
CA HIS A 153 0.56 -2.59 9.19
C HIS A 153 -0.47 -3.74 9.20
N ASP A 154 -0.09 -4.96 8.80
CA ASP A 154 -0.92 -6.18 8.77
C ASP A 154 -0.12 -7.39 9.29
N PHE A 155 0.35 -7.30 10.54
CA PHE A 155 1.08 -8.39 11.16
C PHE A 155 0.20 -9.65 11.32
N ARG A 156 0.76 -10.80 10.96
CA ARG A 156 0.13 -12.12 11.08
C ARG A 156 1.08 -13.12 11.72
N PRO A 157 0.81 -13.57 12.94
CA PRO A 157 1.68 -14.50 13.66
C PRO A 157 2.04 -15.76 12.87
N ASP A 158 1.10 -16.28 12.07
CA ASP A 158 1.30 -17.48 11.25
C ASP A 158 2.40 -17.32 10.18
N TYR A 159 2.79 -16.10 9.82
CA TYR A 159 3.93 -15.87 8.91
C TYR A 159 5.28 -16.17 9.58
N ARG A 160 5.37 -16.07 10.90
CA ARG A 160 6.61 -16.33 11.66
C ARG A 160 7.08 -17.78 11.57
N ILE A 161 6.18 -18.71 11.35
CA ILE A 161 6.49 -20.15 11.28
C ILE A 161 6.88 -20.62 9.88
N ILE A 162 6.77 -19.77 8.84
CA ILE A 162 7.04 -20.15 7.44
C ILE A 162 8.48 -20.63 7.27
N SER A 163 9.47 -19.92 7.83
CA SER A 163 10.88 -20.30 7.70
C SER A 163 11.16 -21.67 8.29
N GLU A 164 10.70 -21.94 9.52
CA GLU A 164 10.82 -23.24 10.17
C GLU A 164 10.12 -24.35 9.37
N THR A 165 8.95 -24.04 8.79
CA THR A 165 8.22 -24.99 7.93
C THR A 165 9.01 -25.32 6.66
N CYS A 166 9.65 -24.34 6.03
CA CYS A 166 10.53 -24.56 4.88
C CYS A 166 11.70 -25.48 5.25
N ASP A 167 12.35 -25.25 6.39
CA ASP A 167 13.49 -26.06 6.86
C ASP A 167 13.07 -27.51 7.19
N LYS A 168 11.84 -27.75 7.68
CA LYS A 168 11.26 -29.08 7.88
C LYS A 168 10.99 -29.83 6.58
N ILE A 169 10.69 -29.12 5.48
CA ILE A 169 10.47 -29.71 4.15
C ILE A 169 11.83 -30.01 3.50
N SER A 170 12.71 -29.03 3.40
CA SER A 170 14.07 -29.17 2.87
C SER A 170 14.98 -28.05 3.35
N ALA A 171 16.18 -28.36 3.83
CA ALA A 171 17.15 -27.41 4.36
C ALA A 171 17.71 -26.42 3.30
N ASN A 172 17.60 -26.78 2.00
CA ASN A 172 18.11 -25.99 0.86
C ASN A 172 16.99 -25.44 -0.02
N LEU A 173 15.82 -25.20 0.55
CA LEU A 173 14.68 -24.70 -0.19
C LEU A 173 14.81 -23.19 -0.42
N ASN A 174 14.92 -22.79 -1.68
CA ASN A 174 14.99 -21.38 -2.05
C ASN A 174 13.69 -20.65 -1.74
N LYS A 175 13.82 -19.39 -1.32
CA LYS A 175 12.71 -18.55 -0.94
C LYS A 175 12.70 -17.27 -1.77
N ILE A 176 11.51 -16.84 -2.18
CA ILE A 176 11.29 -15.50 -2.72
C ILE A 176 10.23 -14.80 -1.88
N ALA A 177 10.61 -13.69 -1.24
CA ALA A 177 9.73 -12.85 -0.43
C ALA A 177 9.29 -11.64 -1.24
N LEU A 178 7.97 -11.42 -1.37
CA LEU A 178 7.43 -10.34 -2.19
C LEU A 178 6.50 -9.46 -1.35
N THR A 179 6.63 -8.15 -1.49
CA THR A 179 5.71 -7.18 -0.88
C THR A 179 5.59 -5.91 -1.72
N ALA A 180 4.45 -5.21 -1.56
CA ALA A 180 4.26 -3.89 -2.15
C ALA A 180 4.74 -2.75 -1.23
N THR A 181 4.83 -3.01 0.07
CA THR A 181 5.08 -2.01 1.11
C THR A 181 6.05 -2.57 2.12
N ALA A 182 7.21 -1.97 2.24
CA ALA A 182 8.14 -2.27 3.32
C ALA A 182 8.97 -1.03 3.63
N THR A 183 8.85 -0.54 4.85
CA THR A 183 9.80 0.43 5.40
C THR A 183 11.17 -0.27 5.60
N PRO A 184 12.28 0.46 5.76
CA PRO A 184 13.60 -0.16 6.00
C PRO A 184 13.57 -1.19 7.14
N LYS A 185 12.88 -0.89 8.24
CA LYS A 185 12.74 -1.81 9.37
C LYS A 185 11.97 -3.09 9.03
N VAL A 186 10.86 -2.96 8.31
CA VAL A 186 10.06 -4.13 7.85
C VAL A 186 10.87 -5.00 6.89
N LYS A 187 11.68 -4.39 6.03
CA LYS A 187 12.59 -5.10 5.13
C LYS A 187 13.59 -5.97 5.90
N ASP A 188 14.26 -5.39 6.89
CA ASP A 188 15.23 -6.12 7.71
C ASP A 188 14.57 -7.26 8.50
N ASP A 189 13.37 -7.03 9.01
CA ASP A 189 12.56 -8.04 9.70
C ASP A 189 12.17 -9.21 8.78
N ILE A 190 11.79 -8.94 7.54
CA ILE A 190 11.47 -9.99 6.54
C ILE A 190 12.72 -10.87 6.32
N ILE A 191 13.86 -10.26 6.04
CA ILE A 191 15.12 -10.97 5.80
C ILE A 191 15.48 -11.86 6.99
N LYS A 192 15.41 -11.31 8.18
CA LYS A 192 15.75 -11.99 9.44
C LYS A 192 14.80 -13.18 9.73
N ASN A 193 13.49 -12.91 9.70
CA ASN A 193 12.49 -13.93 10.11
C ASN A 193 12.31 -15.03 9.07
N LEU A 194 12.50 -14.75 7.78
CA LEU A 194 12.52 -15.79 6.74
C LEU A 194 13.87 -16.49 6.63
N ASN A 195 14.89 -16.04 7.37
CA ASN A 195 16.24 -16.57 7.31
C ASN A 195 16.74 -16.69 5.87
N LEU A 196 16.65 -15.57 5.11
CA LEU A 196 17.06 -15.54 3.71
C LEU A 196 18.59 -15.64 3.60
N LYS A 197 19.07 -16.69 2.91
CA LYS A 197 20.51 -17.00 2.76
C LYS A 197 21.03 -16.50 1.42
N ASN A 198 22.22 -15.89 1.38
CA ASN A 198 22.83 -15.38 0.14
C ASN A 198 21.83 -14.60 -0.73
N HIS A 199 20.98 -13.80 -0.09
CA HIS A 199 19.85 -13.18 -0.74
C HIS A 199 20.23 -11.98 -1.60
N LYS A 200 19.45 -11.80 -2.69
CA LYS A 200 19.46 -10.58 -3.49
C LYS A 200 18.20 -9.77 -3.20
N ILE A 201 18.37 -8.44 -3.10
CA ILE A 201 17.26 -7.52 -2.85
C ILE A 201 17.01 -6.73 -4.13
N PHE A 202 15.77 -6.75 -4.59
CA PHE A 202 15.28 -5.96 -5.72
C PHE A 202 14.21 -5.01 -5.21
N GLN A 203 14.47 -3.73 -5.31
CA GLN A 203 13.54 -2.69 -4.89
C GLN A 203 13.28 -1.76 -6.07
N SER A 204 12.01 -1.72 -6.51
CA SER A 204 11.54 -0.70 -7.44
C SER A 204 11.12 0.55 -6.68
N SER A 205 11.14 1.70 -7.34
CA SER A 205 10.65 2.94 -6.74
C SER A 205 9.19 2.81 -6.29
N PHE A 206 8.88 3.39 -5.14
CA PHE A 206 7.52 3.57 -4.65
C PHE A 206 6.79 4.72 -5.39
N ASN A 207 7.48 5.46 -6.24
CA ASN A 207 6.87 6.56 -6.96
C ASN A 207 5.83 6.08 -7.97
N ARG A 208 4.66 6.69 -7.91
CA ARG A 208 3.56 6.52 -8.86
C ARG A 208 3.28 7.89 -9.51
N PRO A 209 4.08 8.31 -10.52
CA PRO A 209 4.02 9.65 -11.07
C PRO A 209 2.67 10.00 -11.73
N ASN A 210 1.90 8.99 -12.10
CA ASN A 210 0.58 9.12 -12.69
C ASN A 210 -0.56 9.31 -11.68
N LEU A 211 -0.29 9.27 -10.36
CA LEU A 211 -1.31 9.46 -9.34
C LEU A 211 -1.27 10.88 -8.78
N PHE A 212 -2.43 11.54 -8.76
CA PHE A 212 -2.63 12.81 -8.09
C PHE A 212 -3.13 12.58 -6.65
N TYR A 213 -2.42 13.09 -5.65
CA TYR A 213 -2.79 12.97 -4.23
C TYR A 213 -3.43 14.25 -3.72
N GLU A 214 -4.56 14.13 -3.04
CA GLU A 214 -5.33 15.27 -2.53
C GLU A 214 -5.94 14.94 -1.17
N ILE A 215 -5.76 15.84 -0.20
CA ILE A 215 -6.42 15.76 1.11
C ILE A 215 -7.42 16.89 1.22
N ARG A 216 -8.66 16.54 1.51
CA ARG A 216 -9.77 17.50 1.72
C ARG A 216 -10.25 17.48 3.15
N LYS A 217 -10.71 18.62 3.64
CA LYS A 217 -11.41 18.68 4.93
C LYS A 217 -12.68 17.84 4.87
N LYS A 218 -12.89 17.03 5.91
CA LYS A 218 -14.11 16.26 6.10
C LYS A 218 -15.13 17.12 6.83
N ASP A 219 -16.12 17.62 6.11
CA ASP A 219 -17.21 18.46 6.61
C ASP A 219 -18.59 17.84 6.32
N SER A 220 -19.66 18.56 6.62
CA SER A 220 -21.06 18.13 6.36
C SER A 220 -21.38 17.99 4.85
N ASN A 221 -20.56 18.51 3.95
CA ASN A 221 -20.79 18.50 2.51
C ASN A 221 -20.07 17.35 1.78
N ILE A 222 -19.38 16.46 2.50
CA ILE A 222 -18.58 15.38 1.91
C ILE A 222 -19.39 14.54 0.91
N ASP A 223 -20.62 14.15 1.24
CA ASP A 223 -21.47 13.33 0.36
C ASP A 223 -21.78 14.07 -0.96
N LYS A 224 -22.05 15.40 -0.88
CA LYS A 224 -22.26 16.24 -2.07
C LYS A 224 -20.98 16.39 -2.91
N GLN A 225 -19.83 16.55 -2.28
CA GLN A 225 -18.55 16.65 -2.96
C GLN A 225 -18.22 15.35 -3.73
N ILE A 226 -18.48 14.19 -3.10
CA ILE A 226 -18.27 12.88 -3.74
C ILE A 226 -19.20 12.71 -4.94
N ILE A 227 -20.49 12.98 -4.78
CA ILE A 227 -21.49 12.89 -5.86
C ILE A 227 -21.10 13.80 -7.03
N SER A 228 -20.76 15.06 -6.75
CA SER A 228 -20.35 16.03 -7.76
C SER A 228 -19.09 15.57 -8.51
N TYR A 229 -18.10 15.08 -7.78
CA TYR A 229 -16.87 14.56 -8.37
C TYR A 229 -17.13 13.37 -9.29
N ILE A 230 -17.94 12.40 -8.87
CA ILE A 230 -18.27 11.22 -9.69
C ILE A 230 -19.04 11.64 -10.95
N LYS A 231 -20.02 12.53 -10.83
CA LYS A 231 -20.78 13.04 -11.98
C LYS A 231 -19.90 13.78 -12.98
N SER A 232 -18.89 14.51 -12.53
CA SER A 232 -17.90 15.14 -13.41
C SER A 232 -16.94 14.13 -14.07
N ASN A 233 -16.99 12.85 -13.65
CA ASN A 233 -16.16 11.76 -14.14
C ASN A 233 -16.99 10.51 -14.50
N GLU A 234 -18.16 10.68 -15.09
CA GLU A 234 -19.19 9.63 -15.30
C GLU A 234 -18.70 8.37 -16.04
N THR A 235 -17.67 8.49 -16.88
CA THR A 235 -17.15 7.34 -17.64
C THR A 235 -15.99 6.61 -16.95
N LYS A 236 -15.66 7.00 -15.72
CA LYS A 236 -14.48 6.51 -15.00
C LYS A 236 -14.86 5.59 -13.84
N SER A 237 -14.16 4.48 -13.71
CA SER A 237 -14.33 3.55 -12.58
C SER A 237 -13.58 4.03 -11.33
N GLY A 238 -14.20 3.83 -10.17
CA GLY A 238 -13.58 4.24 -8.90
C GLY A 238 -13.93 3.36 -7.70
N ILE A 239 -13.14 3.54 -6.64
CA ILE A 239 -13.36 2.88 -5.34
C ILE A 239 -13.51 3.95 -4.27
N ILE A 240 -14.48 3.77 -3.36
CA ILE A 240 -14.66 4.62 -2.18
C ILE A 240 -14.49 3.78 -0.93
N TYR A 241 -13.50 4.11 -0.10
CA TYR A 241 -13.24 3.43 1.15
C TYR A 241 -13.93 4.12 2.33
N CYS A 242 -14.67 3.34 3.12
CA CYS A 242 -15.31 3.77 4.36
C CYS A 242 -14.89 2.87 5.53
N MET A 243 -14.81 3.44 6.73
CA MET A 243 -14.43 2.72 7.94
C MET A 243 -15.50 1.71 8.39
N SER A 244 -16.79 2.01 8.22
CA SER A 244 -17.88 1.20 8.74
C SER A 244 -18.75 0.59 7.63
N ARG A 245 -19.25 -0.65 7.87
CA ARG A 245 -20.20 -1.35 7.00
C ARG A 245 -21.45 -0.52 6.76
N LYS A 246 -22.02 0.06 7.83
CA LYS A 246 -23.21 0.92 7.77
C LYS A 246 -23.01 2.11 6.83
N LYS A 247 -21.84 2.77 6.87
CA LYS A 247 -21.56 3.90 5.96
C LYS A 247 -21.41 3.44 4.51
N VAL A 248 -20.84 2.25 4.29
CA VAL A 248 -20.76 1.63 2.95
C VAL A 248 -22.15 1.48 2.35
N ASP A 249 -23.10 0.88 3.09
CA ASP A 249 -24.46 0.66 2.61
C ASP A 249 -25.17 2.00 2.35
N GLN A 250 -25.13 2.93 3.31
CA GLN A 250 -25.76 4.24 3.19
C GLN A 250 -25.23 5.06 2.00
N LEU A 251 -23.90 5.09 1.82
CA LEU A 251 -23.28 5.85 0.71
C LEU A 251 -23.59 5.18 -0.64
N SER A 252 -23.58 3.86 -0.69
CA SER A 252 -23.95 3.11 -1.89
C SER A 252 -25.37 3.42 -2.34
N GLU A 253 -26.36 3.38 -1.42
CA GLU A 253 -27.74 3.75 -1.69
C GLU A 253 -27.87 5.21 -2.14
N LEU A 254 -27.17 6.13 -1.46
CA LEU A 254 -27.19 7.55 -1.81
C LEU A 254 -26.66 7.80 -3.23
N LEU A 255 -25.59 7.09 -3.63
CA LEU A 255 -25.05 7.16 -4.99
C LEU A 255 -26.04 6.62 -6.03
N GLN A 256 -26.72 5.50 -5.73
CA GLN A 256 -27.74 4.91 -6.61
C GLN A 256 -28.95 5.85 -6.81
N ILE A 257 -29.44 6.50 -5.73
CA ILE A 257 -30.51 7.51 -5.80
C ILE A 257 -30.10 8.68 -6.71
N ASN A 258 -28.80 9.00 -6.78
CA ASN A 258 -28.25 10.03 -7.67
C ASN A 258 -27.89 9.53 -9.07
N ASN A 259 -28.40 8.36 -9.49
CA ASN A 259 -28.18 7.70 -10.79
C ASN A 259 -26.72 7.29 -11.05
N ILE A 260 -25.94 7.03 -10.01
CA ILE A 260 -24.58 6.50 -10.11
C ILE A 260 -24.63 4.99 -9.88
N LYS A 261 -24.07 4.19 -10.80
CA LYS A 261 -24.01 2.73 -10.68
C LYS A 261 -22.97 2.34 -9.63
N ALA A 262 -23.38 2.34 -8.36
CA ALA A 262 -22.54 2.00 -7.22
C ALA A 262 -23.02 0.70 -6.55
N LEU A 263 -22.07 -0.13 -6.08
CA LEU A 263 -22.36 -1.36 -5.33
C LEU A 263 -21.56 -1.40 -4.02
N PRO A 264 -22.14 -1.93 -2.93
CA PRO A 264 -21.47 -2.08 -1.64
C PRO A 264 -20.55 -3.29 -1.63
N TYR A 265 -19.44 -3.22 -0.85
CA TYR A 265 -18.57 -4.36 -0.61
C TYR A 265 -17.99 -4.33 0.81
N HIS A 266 -18.41 -5.26 1.67
CA HIS A 266 -17.86 -5.42 3.02
C HIS A 266 -18.05 -6.85 3.54
N ALA A 267 -17.32 -7.23 4.56
CA ALA A 267 -17.33 -8.59 5.12
C ALA A 267 -18.68 -9.05 5.72
N GLY A 268 -19.62 -8.13 5.96
CA GLY A 268 -20.96 -8.43 6.44
C GLY A 268 -21.94 -8.90 5.36
N LEU A 269 -21.60 -8.72 4.08
CA LEU A 269 -22.40 -9.24 2.97
C LEU A 269 -22.20 -10.74 2.80
N ASP A 270 -23.23 -11.43 2.29
CA ASP A 270 -23.11 -12.83 1.87
C ASP A 270 -21.97 -13.01 0.85
N SER A 271 -21.31 -14.15 0.89
CA SER A 271 -20.16 -14.42 0.02
C SER A 271 -20.51 -14.40 -1.47
N LYS A 272 -21.73 -14.86 -1.84
CA LYS A 272 -22.22 -14.83 -3.22
C LYS A 272 -22.48 -13.41 -3.70
N ILE A 273 -23.05 -12.55 -2.82
CA ILE A 273 -23.28 -11.13 -3.12
C ILE A 273 -21.95 -10.42 -3.30
N ARG A 274 -20.95 -10.68 -2.44
CA ARG A 274 -19.62 -10.10 -2.58
C ARG A 274 -18.95 -10.49 -3.89
N SER A 275 -19.00 -11.77 -4.26
CA SER A 275 -18.45 -12.25 -5.53
C SER A 275 -19.18 -11.59 -6.72
N SER A 276 -20.50 -11.56 -6.70
CA SER A 276 -21.30 -10.92 -7.75
C SER A 276 -20.99 -9.43 -7.90
N ASN A 277 -20.90 -8.67 -6.79
CA ASN A 277 -20.59 -7.24 -6.84
C ASN A 277 -19.18 -6.98 -7.39
N GLN A 278 -18.21 -7.84 -7.04
CA GLN A 278 -16.86 -7.79 -7.60
C GLN A 278 -16.86 -8.07 -9.10
N ASP A 279 -17.58 -9.10 -9.55
CA ASP A 279 -17.68 -9.44 -10.97
C ASP A 279 -18.36 -8.32 -11.77
N HIS A 280 -19.43 -7.71 -11.24
CA HIS A 280 -20.06 -6.54 -11.85
C HIS A 280 -19.09 -5.38 -12.04
N PHE A 281 -18.23 -5.12 -11.06
CA PHE A 281 -17.22 -4.06 -11.16
C PHE A 281 -16.13 -4.39 -12.17
N LEU A 282 -15.65 -5.63 -12.20
CA LEU A 282 -14.63 -6.07 -13.17
C LEU A 282 -15.16 -6.03 -14.60
N MET A 283 -16.44 -6.41 -14.80
CA MET A 283 -17.12 -6.42 -16.10
C MET A 283 -17.68 -5.05 -16.52
N GLN A 284 -17.39 -3.98 -15.76
CA GLN A 284 -17.88 -2.62 -16.01
C GLN A 284 -19.42 -2.48 -16.06
N ASN A 285 -20.13 -3.36 -15.37
CA ASN A 285 -21.57 -3.24 -15.14
C ASN A 285 -21.88 -2.28 -13.97
N CYS A 286 -20.85 -1.92 -13.20
CA CYS A 286 -20.86 -1.00 -12.09
C CYS A 286 -19.64 -0.08 -12.21
N ASP A 287 -19.84 1.21 -11.97
CA ASP A 287 -18.78 2.24 -12.12
C ASP A 287 -18.04 2.45 -10.80
N VAL A 288 -18.72 2.27 -9.66
CA VAL A 288 -18.19 2.59 -8.33
C VAL A 288 -18.41 1.43 -7.37
N ILE A 289 -17.35 1.05 -6.66
CA ILE A 289 -17.47 0.20 -5.48
C ILE A 289 -17.31 1.07 -4.23
N VAL A 290 -18.29 1.03 -3.34
CA VAL A 290 -18.19 1.59 -1.99
C VAL A 290 -17.85 0.46 -1.04
N ALA A 291 -16.72 0.54 -0.35
CA ALA A 291 -16.19 -0.62 0.37
C ALA A 291 -15.55 -0.28 1.72
N THR A 292 -15.48 -1.27 2.59
CA THR A 292 -14.48 -1.29 3.67
C THR A 292 -13.14 -1.83 3.13
N ILE A 293 -12.11 -1.85 3.97
CA ILE A 293 -10.80 -2.46 3.66
C ILE A 293 -10.90 -3.93 3.20
N ALA A 294 -12.06 -4.57 3.36
CA ALA A 294 -12.33 -5.92 2.84
C ALA A 294 -12.29 -6.00 1.30
N PHE A 295 -12.54 -4.89 0.60
CA PHE A 295 -12.33 -4.75 -0.85
C PHE A 295 -10.90 -4.29 -1.08
N GLY A 296 -9.98 -5.22 -0.91
CA GLY A 296 -8.58 -4.88 -0.87
C GLY A 296 -7.73 -5.82 -1.71
N MET A 297 -6.93 -6.64 -1.04
CA MET A 297 -5.99 -7.56 -1.67
C MET A 297 -6.71 -8.49 -2.65
N GLY A 298 -6.21 -8.56 -3.90
CA GLY A 298 -6.76 -9.43 -4.94
C GLY A 298 -7.60 -8.77 -6.02
N ILE A 299 -7.88 -7.48 -5.92
CA ILE A 299 -8.55 -6.73 -6.99
C ILE A 299 -7.50 -6.27 -8.01
N ASP A 300 -7.57 -6.83 -9.21
CA ASP A 300 -6.67 -6.48 -10.31
C ASP A 300 -7.45 -5.92 -11.50
N LYS A 301 -8.04 -4.73 -11.32
CA LYS A 301 -8.66 -3.91 -12.36
C LYS A 301 -7.72 -2.75 -12.66
N PRO A 302 -7.08 -2.71 -13.85
CA PRO A 302 -6.02 -1.74 -14.13
C PRO A 302 -6.54 -0.32 -14.38
N ASP A 303 -7.76 -0.17 -14.85
CA ASP A 303 -8.40 1.06 -15.31
C ASP A 303 -9.23 1.78 -14.23
N ILE A 304 -8.89 1.64 -12.96
CA ILE A 304 -9.46 2.44 -11.87
C ILE A 304 -8.87 3.85 -11.96
N ARG A 305 -9.73 4.86 -12.10
CA ARG A 305 -9.32 6.25 -12.29
C ARG A 305 -9.35 7.10 -11.03
N TYR A 306 -10.07 6.66 -9.99
CA TYR A 306 -10.02 7.34 -8.71
C TYR A 306 -10.20 6.39 -7.54
N VAL A 307 -9.53 6.75 -6.44
CA VAL A 307 -9.72 6.14 -5.13
C VAL A 307 -10.05 7.25 -4.14
N ILE A 308 -11.21 7.15 -3.51
CA ILE A 308 -11.68 8.12 -2.52
C ILE A 308 -11.69 7.47 -1.15
N HIS A 309 -11.04 8.09 -0.18
CA HIS A 309 -11.15 7.73 1.22
C HIS A 309 -12.18 8.64 1.88
N TYR A 310 -13.35 8.10 2.17
CA TYR A 310 -14.38 8.78 2.98
C TYR A 310 -13.90 8.95 4.42
N ASP A 311 -13.22 7.96 4.92
CA ASP A 311 -12.50 7.93 6.19
C ASP A 311 -11.03 7.59 5.91
N ILE A 312 -10.10 8.26 6.59
CA ILE A 312 -8.67 8.02 6.39
C ILE A 312 -8.26 6.61 6.84
N SER A 313 -7.28 6.02 6.16
CA SER A 313 -6.73 4.71 6.47
C SER A 313 -6.00 4.71 7.82
N LYS A 314 -5.84 3.54 8.43
CA LYS A 314 -5.17 3.36 9.74
C LYS A 314 -3.65 3.52 9.70
N SER A 315 -3.04 3.54 8.52
CA SER A 315 -1.60 3.69 8.31
C SER A 315 -1.28 4.20 6.92
N ILE A 316 -0.09 4.75 6.72
CA ILE A 316 0.40 5.21 5.42
C ILE A 316 0.53 4.03 4.44
N GLU A 317 0.97 2.87 4.91
CA GLU A 317 1.08 1.68 4.07
C GLU A 317 -0.27 1.21 3.55
N SER A 318 -1.30 1.19 4.41
CA SER A 318 -2.68 0.88 4.00
C SER A 318 -3.16 1.89 2.96
N TYR A 319 -2.97 3.18 3.22
CA TYR A 319 -3.32 4.26 2.29
C TYR A 319 -2.59 4.10 0.94
N TYR A 320 -1.30 3.81 0.97
CA TYR A 320 -0.50 3.59 -0.24
C TYR A 320 -0.97 2.35 -1.03
N GLN A 321 -1.28 1.24 -0.36
CA GLN A 321 -1.83 0.05 -1.02
C GLN A 321 -3.22 0.30 -1.64
N GLU A 322 -4.08 1.05 -0.94
CA GLU A 322 -5.43 1.38 -1.37
C GLU A 322 -5.41 2.36 -2.56
N THR A 323 -4.64 3.45 -2.46
CA THR A 323 -4.44 4.41 -3.56
C THR A 323 -3.72 3.81 -4.75
N GLY A 324 -2.80 2.87 -4.51
CA GLY A 324 -2.06 2.12 -5.54
C GLY A 324 -2.92 1.28 -6.47
N ARG A 325 -4.24 1.16 -6.20
CA ARG A 325 -5.21 0.51 -7.11
C ARG A 325 -5.55 1.38 -8.31
N ALA A 326 -5.43 2.71 -8.18
CA ALA A 326 -5.67 3.63 -9.28
C ALA A 326 -4.54 3.57 -10.31
N GLY A 327 -4.90 3.70 -11.59
CA GLY A 327 -3.97 3.88 -12.70
C GLY A 327 -2.89 2.80 -12.84
N ARG A 328 -3.22 1.52 -12.68
CA ARG A 328 -2.26 0.41 -12.85
C ARG A 328 -1.81 0.22 -14.29
N ASP A 329 -2.60 0.67 -15.23
CA ASP A 329 -2.32 0.69 -16.66
C ASP A 329 -1.41 1.86 -17.09
N GLY A 330 -0.99 2.71 -16.15
CA GLY A 330 -0.18 3.90 -16.39
C GLY A 330 -1.00 5.17 -16.66
N GLY A 331 -2.32 5.04 -16.85
CA GLY A 331 -3.23 6.17 -16.98
C GLY A 331 -3.31 7.02 -15.71
N GLU A 332 -3.73 8.27 -15.81
CA GLU A 332 -3.88 9.16 -14.65
C GLU A 332 -4.90 8.61 -13.65
N GLY A 333 -4.55 8.69 -12.37
CA GLY A 333 -5.42 8.32 -11.26
C GLY A 333 -5.49 9.42 -10.21
N ARG A 334 -6.67 9.64 -9.63
CA ARG A 334 -6.87 10.64 -8.56
C ARG A 334 -7.16 9.96 -7.24
N CYS A 335 -6.38 10.32 -6.22
CA CYS A 335 -6.47 9.79 -4.87
C CYS A 335 -6.92 10.91 -3.95
N ILE A 336 -8.19 10.89 -3.53
CA ILE A 336 -8.79 11.91 -2.66
C ILE A 336 -9.01 11.30 -1.29
N ALA A 337 -8.53 11.93 -0.23
CA ALA A 337 -8.86 11.51 1.12
C ALA A 337 -9.52 12.67 1.89
N PHE A 338 -10.64 12.38 2.51
CA PHE A 338 -11.29 13.30 3.44
C PHE A 338 -10.73 13.06 4.84
N TYR A 339 -10.25 14.12 5.46
CA TYR A 339 -9.60 14.08 6.76
C TYR A 339 -10.27 14.95 7.79
N SER A 340 -10.44 14.40 8.98
CA SER A 340 -10.83 15.10 10.18
C SER A 340 -10.11 14.45 11.37
N TYR A 341 -9.71 15.24 12.35
CA TYR A 341 -9.08 14.70 13.57
C TYR A 341 -10.01 13.75 14.34
N GLN A 342 -11.32 13.91 14.21
CA GLN A 342 -12.31 13.00 14.80
C GLN A 342 -12.19 11.56 14.25
N ASP A 343 -11.71 11.37 13.02
CA ASP A 343 -11.46 10.04 12.48
C ASP A 343 -10.27 9.36 13.18
N ILE A 344 -9.24 10.13 13.50
CA ILE A 344 -8.10 9.66 14.30
C ILE A 344 -8.57 9.25 15.70
N GLU A 345 -9.35 10.06 16.39
CA GLU A 345 -9.92 9.72 17.71
C GLU A 345 -10.75 8.43 17.69
N ARG A 346 -11.51 8.21 16.62
CA ARG A 346 -12.26 6.95 16.44
C ARG A 346 -11.33 5.77 16.28
N LEU A 347 -10.29 5.88 15.47
CA LEU A 347 -9.28 4.84 15.26
C LEU A 347 -8.51 4.55 16.56
N GLU A 348 -8.14 5.57 17.33
CA GLU A 348 -7.52 5.43 18.66
C GLU A 348 -8.40 4.63 19.63
N LYS A 349 -9.73 4.88 19.61
CA LYS A 349 -10.69 4.10 20.43
C LYS A 349 -10.69 2.61 20.08
N PHE A 350 -10.55 2.24 18.81
CA PHE A 350 -10.42 0.83 18.43
C PHE A 350 -9.13 0.18 18.94
N LEU A 351 -8.08 0.96 19.16
CA LEU A 351 -6.82 0.47 19.70
C LEU A 351 -6.85 0.32 21.24
N SER A 352 -7.81 0.94 21.93
CA SER A 352 -7.85 0.96 23.39
C SER A 352 -8.00 -0.43 24.05
N SER A 353 -8.62 -1.37 23.32
CA SER A 353 -8.82 -2.77 23.78
C SER A 353 -7.70 -3.73 23.39
N LYS A 354 -6.68 -3.24 22.69
CA LYS A 354 -5.56 -4.05 22.22
C LYS A 354 -4.46 -4.22 23.28
N PRO A 355 -3.62 -5.28 23.18
CA PRO A 355 -2.40 -5.39 24.00
C PRO A 355 -1.54 -4.14 23.88
N ILE A 356 -0.77 -3.81 24.92
CA ILE A 356 -0.01 -2.56 25.02
C ILE A 356 0.91 -2.37 23.81
N SER A 357 1.64 -3.39 23.38
CA SER A 357 2.54 -3.30 22.22
C SER A 357 1.80 -3.00 20.91
N GLU A 358 0.69 -3.69 20.63
CA GLU A 358 -0.13 -3.45 19.46
C GLU A 358 -0.78 -2.06 19.48
N LYS A 359 -1.18 -1.61 20.68
CA LYS A 359 -1.76 -0.27 20.87
C LYS A 359 -0.74 0.82 20.59
N GLU A 360 0.45 0.76 21.18
CA GLU A 360 1.51 1.75 20.98
C GLU A 360 1.96 1.82 19.51
N GLN A 361 2.09 0.66 18.87
CA GLN A 361 2.38 0.60 17.45
C GLN A 361 1.26 1.23 16.62
N GLY A 362 0.00 0.86 16.89
CA GLY A 362 -1.15 1.43 16.19
C GLY A 362 -1.25 2.95 16.34
N LEU A 363 -0.99 3.48 17.54
CA LEU A 363 -0.93 4.92 17.78
C LEU A 363 0.19 5.59 16.97
N SER A 364 1.38 4.98 16.89
CA SER A 364 2.48 5.51 16.08
C SER A 364 2.12 5.58 14.59
N LEU A 365 1.43 4.55 14.05
CA LEU A 365 0.97 4.54 12.65
C LEU A 365 -0.10 5.61 12.39
N LEU A 366 -1.00 5.85 13.36
CA LEU A 366 -2.00 6.92 13.27
C LEU A 366 -1.38 8.32 13.32
N GLU A 367 -0.33 8.52 14.11
CA GLU A 367 0.44 9.77 14.12
C GLU A 367 1.07 10.04 12.75
N ASP A 368 1.62 9.02 12.07
CA ASP A 368 2.18 9.15 10.73
C ASP A 368 1.13 9.54 9.68
N VAL A 369 -0.04 8.90 9.72
CA VAL A 369 -1.15 9.24 8.84
C VAL A 369 -1.65 10.67 9.08
N SER A 370 -1.82 11.06 10.36
CA SER A 370 -2.21 12.41 10.71
C SER A 370 -1.19 13.43 10.19
N ALA A 371 0.10 13.15 10.39
CA ALA A 371 1.17 13.98 9.87
C ALA A 371 1.14 14.12 8.34
N TYR A 372 0.90 13.01 7.63
CA TYR A 372 0.72 13.03 6.17
C TYR A 372 -0.49 13.88 5.74
N CYS A 373 -1.61 13.79 6.45
CA CYS A 373 -2.80 14.57 6.11
C CYS A 373 -2.61 16.07 6.37
N GLU A 374 -1.94 16.42 7.45
CA GLU A 374 -1.75 17.82 7.87
C GLU A 374 -0.58 18.52 7.15
N THR A 375 0.44 17.79 6.68
CA THR A 375 1.65 18.39 6.11
C THR A 375 1.38 19.34 4.96
N SER A 376 2.16 20.43 4.90
CA SER A 376 2.22 21.38 3.77
C SER A 376 3.27 20.99 2.72
N MET A 377 4.12 19.99 3.00
CA MET A 377 5.09 19.46 2.05
C MET A 377 4.40 18.72 0.91
N SER A 378 5.10 18.54 -0.23
CA SER A 378 4.61 17.64 -1.28
C SER A 378 4.18 16.30 -0.69
N ARG A 379 2.93 15.89 -0.98
CA ARG A 379 2.38 14.58 -0.54
C ARG A 379 3.25 13.45 -1.02
N ARG A 380 3.73 13.56 -2.23
CA ARG A 380 4.63 12.57 -2.86
C ARG A 380 5.96 12.48 -2.13
N LYS A 381 6.61 13.62 -1.83
CA LYS A 381 7.86 13.66 -1.07
C LYS A 381 7.67 12.98 0.29
N TYR A 382 6.57 13.28 0.98
CA TYR A 382 6.27 12.69 2.28
C TYR A 382 6.11 11.17 2.20
N LEU A 383 5.31 10.66 1.24
CA LEU A 383 5.10 9.22 1.05
C LEU A 383 6.39 8.49 0.71
N LEU A 384 7.18 9.01 -0.22
CA LEU A 384 8.44 8.37 -0.65
C LEU A 384 9.46 8.35 0.49
N ASN A 385 9.58 9.46 1.22
CA ASN A 385 10.47 9.53 2.39
C ASN A 385 10.05 8.54 3.49
N TYR A 386 8.75 8.35 3.72
CA TYR A 386 8.23 7.34 4.67
C TYR A 386 8.73 5.92 4.34
N PHE A 387 8.81 5.57 3.05
CA PHE A 387 9.35 4.30 2.59
C PHE A 387 10.89 4.29 2.43
N GLY A 388 11.58 5.36 2.84
CA GLY A 388 13.03 5.48 2.78
C GLY A 388 13.58 5.86 1.40
N GLU A 389 12.73 6.38 0.50
CA GLU A 389 13.11 6.83 -0.84
C GLU A 389 13.24 8.36 -0.88
N ASP A 390 14.37 8.86 -1.38
CA ASP A 390 14.58 10.29 -1.59
C ASP A 390 13.85 10.76 -2.84
N TYR A 391 13.27 11.96 -2.78
CA TYR A 391 12.51 12.54 -3.88
C TYR A 391 12.76 14.03 -4.04
N ASP A 392 13.13 14.43 -5.27
CA ASP A 392 13.24 15.84 -5.65
C ASP A 392 11.85 16.40 -5.96
N GLU A 393 11.32 17.22 -5.06
CA GLU A 393 9.99 17.84 -5.23
C GLU A 393 9.91 18.89 -6.36
N ASN A 394 11.06 19.34 -6.89
CA ASN A 394 11.11 20.34 -7.97
C ASN A 394 11.18 19.69 -9.35
N ASN A 395 12.01 18.65 -9.53
CA ASN A 395 12.31 18.03 -10.82
C ASN A 395 11.92 16.55 -10.92
N GLY A 396 11.50 15.93 -9.81
CA GLY A 396 11.13 14.51 -9.79
C GLY A 396 9.87 14.22 -10.62
N LEU A 397 9.78 12.99 -11.13
CA LEU A 397 8.60 12.55 -11.91
C LEU A 397 7.32 12.67 -11.08
N GLY A 398 6.32 13.39 -11.60
CA GLY A 398 5.07 13.66 -10.90
C GLY A 398 5.16 14.78 -9.86
N ASN A 399 6.11 15.70 -9.96
CA ASN A 399 6.37 16.79 -9.00
C ASN A 399 5.20 17.78 -8.80
N LYS A 400 4.25 17.85 -9.74
CA LYS A 400 3.04 18.68 -9.62
C LYS A 400 1.76 17.87 -9.42
N MET A 401 1.89 16.60 -9.08
CA MET A 401 0.77 15.67 -8.96
C MET A 401 0.35 15.48 -7.51
N ASP A 402 0.23 16.59 -6.77
CA ASP A 402 -0.43 16.64 -5.45
C ASP A 402 -0.95 18.05 -5.13
N ASP A 403 -1.90 18.14 -4.20
CA ASP A 403 -2.55 19.38 -3.77
C ASP A 403 -1.59 20.40 -3.15
N ASN A 404 -0.55 19.93 -2.48
CA ASN A 404 0.45 20.80 -1.84
C ASN A 404 1.48 21.37 -2.81
N SER A 405 1.68 20.71 -3.95
CA SER A 405 2.62 21.14 -5.00
C SER A 405 2.02 22.15 -5.96
N ILE A 406 0.70 22.40 -5.89
CA ILE A 406 -0.01 23.36 -6.71
C ILE A 406 -0.18 24.66 -5.92
N GLY A 407 0.27 25.76 -6.49
CA GLY A 407 0.15 27.09 -5.90
C GLY A 407 1.41 27.56 -5.18
N ILE A 408 1.41 28.86 -4.86
CA ILE A 408 2.52 29.51 -4.15
C ILE A 408 2.18 29.47 -2.65
N LYS A 409 3.02 28.79 -1.87
CA LYS A 409 2.97 28.81 -0.42
C LYS A 409 4.07 29.70 0.14
N GLU A 410 3.75 30.49 1.16
CA GLU A 410 4.75 31.26 1.89
C GLU A 410 5.75 30.30 2.53
N LYS A 411 7.04 30.59 2.36
CA LYS A 411 8.13 29.79 2.92
C LYS A 411 8.85 30.56 4.01
N ILE A 412 9.10 29.91 5.14
CA ILE A 412 9.77 30.44 6.32
C ILE A 412 11.07 29.70 6.50
N ASP A 413 12.17 30.42 6.72
CA ASP A 413 13.45 29.79 7.10
C ASP A 413 13.45 29.43 8.59
N ILE A 414 13.62 28.14 8.86
CA ILE A 414 13.61 27.60 10.22
C ILE A 414 15.03 27.27 10.76
N LYS A 415 16.09 27.76 10.15
CA LYS A 415 17.46 27.50 10.59
C LYS A 415 17.65 27.65 12.11
N LEU A 416 17.21 28.78 12.66
CA LEU A 416 17.33 29.07 14.10
C LEU A 416 16.41 28.19 14.96
N ASN A 417 15.19 27.92 14.46
CA ASN A 417 14.23 27.08 15.15
C ASN A 417 14.71 25.63 15.22
N ALA A 418 15.27 25.09 14.13
CA ALA A 418 15.84 23.75 14.08
C ALA A 418 17.02 23.61 15.05
N SER A 419 17.92 24.61 15.13
CA SER A 419 19.03 24.61 16.09
C SER A 419 18.53 24.57 17.54
N LYS A 420 17.47 25.36 17.87
CA LYS A 420 16.85 25.35 19.20
C LYS A 420 16.21 24.01 19.53
N VAL A 421 15.51 23.40 18.57
CA VAL A 421 14.89 22.08 18.72
C VAL A 421 15.96 21.01 19.01
N LEU A 422 17.07 20.99 18.27
CA LEU A 422 18.14 20.01 18.51
C LEU A 422 18.76 20.18 19.91
N SER A 423 18.95 21.42 20.36
CA SER A 423 19.43 21.71 21.74
C SER A 423 18.42 21.21 22.78
N CYS A 424 17.12 21.45 22.56
CA CYS A 424 16.04 20.99 23.42
C CYS A 424 16.00 19.46 23.50
N ILE A 425 16.05 18.75 22.36
CA ILE A 425 16.03 17.27 22.32
C ILE A 425 17.25 16.69 23.06
N LYS A 426 18.42 17.29 22.91
CA LYS A 426 19.64 16.89 23.62
C LYS A 426 19.49 17.04 25.14
N GLU A 427 18.93 18.17 25.62
CA GLU A 427 18.65 18.39 27.05
C GLU A 427 17.66 17.35 27.59
N LEU A 428 16.62 17.05 26.82
CA LEU A 428 15.60 16.04 27.13
C LEU A 428 16.08 14.59 26.94
N LYS A 429 17.38 14.38 26.68
CA LYS A 429 18.02 13.05 26.53
C LYS A 429 17.36 12.16 25.48
N GLU A 430 16.80 12.74 24.43
CA GLU A 430 16.22 12.02 23.29
C GLU A 430 15.12 11.00 23.68
N ASN A 431 14.23 11.34 24.59
CA ASN A 431 13.27 10.42 25.21
C ASN A 431 11.82 10.72 24.89
N TYR A 432 11.50 11.63 23.94
CA TYR A 432 10.14 12.07 23.69
C TYR A 432 9.73 11.95 22.23
N LYS A 433 8.43 11.70 22.03
CA LYS A 433 7.80 11.64 20.71
C LYS A 433 7.53 13.04 20.17
N LEU A 434 7.25 13.17 18.87
CA LEU A 434 6.99 14.45 18.19
C LEU A 434 5.93 15.29 18.89
N LYS A 435 4.77 14.69 19.21
CA LYS A 435 3.65 15.37 19.87
C LYS A 435 4.04 15.91 21.27
N GLU A 436 4.80 15.13 22.02
CA GLU A 436 5.27 15.48 23.36
C GLU A 436 6.26 16.63 23.31
N LEU A 437 7.20 16.59 22.37
CA LEU A 437 8.16 17.68 22.13
C LEU A 437 7.46 18.96 21.68
N ALA A 438 6.50 18.86 20.76
CA ALA A 438 5.71 20.04 20.35
C ALA A 438 4.96 20.65 21.53
N ASN A 439 4.32 19.85 22.39
CA ASN A 439 3.65 20.33 23.61
C ASN A 439 4.64 21.00 24.57
N TYR A 440 5.81 20.39 24.80
CA TYR A 440 6.86 20.96 25.63
C TYR A 440 7.34 22.33 25.12
N ILE A 441 7.62 22.41 23.81
CA ILE A 441 8.11 23.64 23.16
C ILE A 441 7.11 24.80 23.30
N VAL A 442 5.80 24.52 23.19
CA VAL A 442 4.75 25.57 23.32
C VAL A 442 4.28 25.79 24.75
N GLY A 443 4.78 25.04 25.71
CA GLY A 443 4.43 25.20 27.13
C GLY A 443 3.06 24.62 27.51
N ILE A 444 2.59 23.56 26.81
CA ILE A 444 1.37 22.84 27.18
C ILE A 444 1.72 21.77 28.22
N GLU A 445 1.18 21.91 29.42
CA GLU A 445 1.35 20.94 30.49
C GLU A 445 0.47 19.70 30.27
N THR A 446 1.09 18.60 29.87
CA THR A 446 0.46 17.27 29.81
C THR A 446 0.76 16.47 31.09
N ASN A 447 0.05 15.36 31.30
CA ASN A 447 0.35 14.46 32.44
C ASN A 447 1.80 13.94 32.40
N LEU A 448 2.35 13.68 31.22
CA LEU A 448 3.72 13.25 31.03
C LEU A 448 4.71 14.37 31.41
N ILE A 449 4.48 15.59 30.96
CA ILE A 449 5.31 16.76 31.28
C ILE A 449 5.31 17.01 32.79
N ARG A 450 4.16 16.84 33.45
CA ARG A 450 4.05 16.97 34.92
C ARG A 450 4.78 15.85 35.65
N SER A 451 4.58 14.61 35.24
CA SER A 451 5.20 13.44 35.91
C SER A 451 6.73 13.46 35.82
N HIS A 452 7.28 13.98 34.73
CA HIS A 452 8.73 14.13 34.54
C HIS A 452 9.27 15.49 34.96
N LYS A 453 8.44 16.37 35.52
CA LYS A 453 8.78 17.74 35.98
C LYS A 453 9.45 18.60 34.90
N LEU A 454 9.08 18.38 33.64
CA LEU A 454 9.71 19.07 32.51
C LEU A 454 9.38 20.57 32.46
N PHE A 455 8.30 20.99 33.13
CA PHE A 455 7.91 22.39 33.27
C PHE A 455 8.90 23.23 34.10
N GLU A 456 9.81 22.59 34.84
CA GLU A 456 10.86 23.26 35.61
C GLU A 456 12.08 23.68 34.74
N SER A 457 12.17 23.19 33.49
CA SER A 457 13.25 23.55 32.56
C SER A 457 13.07 24.96 32.00
N GLU A 458 14.18 25.69 31.83
CA GLU A 458 14.21 27.02 31.21
C GLU A 458 13.77 26.99 29.74
N LEU A 459 13.88 25.83 29.07
CA LEU A 459 13.44 25.65 27.70
C LEU A 459 11.93 25.33 27.59
N PHE A 460 11.22 25.11 28.70
CA PHE A 460 9.78 24.84 28.63
C PHE A 460 9.01 26.07 28.13
N GLY A 461 8.26 25.91 27.04
CA GLY A 461 7.45 26.98 26.46
C GLY A 461 8.21 28.02 25.64
N PHE A 462 9.47 27.77 25.26
CA PHE A 462 10.27 28.73 24.48
C PHE A 462 9.65 29.09 23.12
N GLY A 463 8.80 28.24 22.58
CA GLY A 463 8.12 28.41 21.29
C GLY A 463 6.63 28.74 21.41
N LYS A 464 6.18 29.27 22.53
CA LYS A 464 4.75 29.57 22.76
C LYS A 464 4.18 30.58 21.77
N SER A 465 5.00 31.53 21.29
CA SER A 465 4.58 32.60 20.38
C SER A 465 4.16 32.10 19.00
N GLU A 466 4.83 31.06 18.48
CA GLU A 466 4.60 30.53 17.15
C GLU A 466 3.46 29.50 17.10
N GLY A 467 3.11 28.93 18.23
CA GLY A 467 2.01 27.97 18.38
C GLY A 467 2.35 26.54 17.91
N ILE A 468 1.45 25.62 18.28
CA ILE A 468 1.72 24.17 18.15
C ILE A 468 1.78 23.68 16.69
N VAL A 469 1.02 24.29 15.79
CA VAL A 469 1.00 23.90 14.36
C VAL A 469 2.36 24.18 13.73
N PHE A 470 2.93 25.36 13.98
CA PHE A 470 4.27 25.73 13.52
C PHE A 470 5.32 24.73 14.00
N TRP A 471 5.37 24.42 15.29
CA TRP A 471 6.40 23.53 15.83
C TRP A 471 6.25 22.08 15.39
N LYS A 472 5.03 21.61 15.18
CA LYS A 472 4.80 20.31 14.51
C LYS A 472 5.35 20.32 13.09
N SER A 473 5.15 21.40 12.31
CA SER A 473 5.70 21.54 10.97
C SER A 473 7.23 21.53 10.98
N VAL A 474 7.86 22.24 11.92
CA VAL A 474 9.31 22.23 12.10
C VAL A 474 9.84 20.83 12.40
N LEU A 475 9.27 20.14 13.39
CA LEU A 475 9.70 18.80 13.79
C LEU A 475 9.51 17.79 12.64
N ARG A 476 8.39 17.82 11.91
CA ARG A 476 8.15 16.97 10.75
C ARG A 476 9.16 17.22 9.64
N LYS A 477 9.44 18.48 9.35
CA LYS A 477 10.47 18.84 8.35
C LYS A 477 11.83 18.32 8.74
N MET A 478 12.22 18.44 10.00
CA MET A 478 13.51 17.93 10.49
C MET A 478 13.64 16.41 10.36
N VAL A 479 12.53 15.67 10.52
CA VAL A 479 12.52 14.22 10.27
C VAL A 479 12.70 13.93 8.78
N VAL A 480 11.97 14.63 7.90
CA VAL A 480 12.08 14.46 6.43
C VAL A 480 13.46 14.85 5.91
N GLU A 481 14.06 15.91 6.45
CA GLU A 481 15.45 16.32 6.12
C GLU A 481 16.51 15.45 6.85
N LYS A 482 16.09 14.39 7.52
CA LYS A 482 16.96 13.43 8.21
C LYS A 482 17.84 14.03 9.32
N LEU A 483 17.50 15.22 9.85
CA LEU A 483 18.14 15.78 11.05
C LEU A 483 17.70 15.03 12.30
N LEU A 484 16.48 14.50 12.30
CA LEU A 484 15.92 13.66 13.34
C LEU A 484 15.55 12.29 12.77
N ILE A 485 15.73 11.26 13.59
CA ILE A 485 15.31 9.89 13.30
C ILE A 485 14.16 9.52 14.22
N LYS A 486 13.03 9.06 13.65
CA LYS A 486 11.95 8.47 14.41
C LYS A 486 12.29 7.01 14.71
N ASN A 487 12.57 6.69 15.97
CA ASN A 487 12.90 5.34 16.38
C ASN A 487 11.63 4.50 16.51
N ILE A 488 11.44 3.55 15.59
CA ILE A 488 10.25 2.68 15.52
C ILE A 488 10.22 1.71 16.73
N GLU A 489 11.36 1.20 17.18
CA GLU A 489 11.44 0.25 18.31
C GLU A 489 10.98 0.87 19.64
N THR A 490 11.02 2.18 19.74
CA THR A 490 10.51 2.96 20.88
C THR A 490 9.20 3.68 20.55
N TYR A 491 8.45 3.17 19.58
CA TYR A 491 7.15 3.70 19.15
C TYR A 491 7.15 5.18 18.78
N GLY A 492 8.23 5.66 18.18
CA GLY A 492 8.29 7.00 17.59
C GLY A 492 9.02 8.05 18.42
N ILE A 493 9.83 7.68 19.37
CA ILE A 493 10.76 8.63 20.04
C ILE A 493 11.70 9.22 18.99
N LEU A 494 11.90 10.55 19.05
CA LEU A 494 12.80 11.27 18.16
C LEU A 494 14.22 11.28 18.72
N LYS A 495 15.18 10.94 17.87
CA LYS A 495 16.62 10.98 18.15
C LYS A 495 17.33 11.88 17.15
N ILE A 496 18.42 12.48 17.57
CA ILE A 496 19.27 13.28 16.69
C ILE A 496 20.10 12.34 15.81
N SER A 497 20.07 12.54 14.50
CA SER A 497 20.88 11.78 13.55
C SER A 497 22.32 12.31 13.46
N ASP A 498 23.19 11.62 12.72
CA ASP A 498 24.54 12.13 12.41
C ASP A 498 24.47 13.47 11.66
N LEU A 499 23.54 13.61 10.69
CA LEU A 499 23.27 14.88 10.00
C LEU A 499 22.76 15.97 10.97
N GLY A 500 21.95 15.59 11.95
CA GLY A 500 21.49 16.51 13.00
C GLY A 500 22.63 17.00 13.89
N HIS A 501 23.57 16.14 14.24
CA HIS A 501 24.80 16.53 14.97
C HIS A 501 25.69 17.43 14.12
N GLU A 502 25.83 17.16 12.82
CA GLU A 502 26.57 18.02 11.89
C GLU A 502 25.88 19.39 11.73
N PHE A 503 24.55 19.42 11.64
CA PHE A 503 23.75 20.66 11.58
C PHE A 503 23.96 21.55 12.82
N ILE A 504 24.13 20.98 14.02
CA ILE A 504 24.40 21.76 15.24
C ILE A 504 25.68 22.57 15.07
N ASN A 505 26.71 21.99 14.43
CA ASN A 505 28.00 22.62 14.23
C ASN A 505 28.02 23.59 13.03
N HIS A 506 27.29 23.25 11.97
CA HIS A 506 27.22 23.99 10.70
C HIS A 506 25.79 24.19 10.24
N PRO A 507 24.99 25.06 10.90
CA PRO A 507 23.60 25.24 10.57
C PRO A 507 23.41 25.90 9.19
N TYR A 508 22.53 25.35 8.36
CA TYR A 508 22.15 25.88 7.05
C TYR A 508 20.67 26.24 6.98
N SER A 509 20.24 26.96 5.94
CA SER A 509 18.85 27.38 5.75
C SER A 509 17.97 26.18 5.39
N ILE A 510 16.85 26.03 6.09
CA ILE A 510 15.80 25.05 5.82
C ILE A 510 14.49 25.79 5.67
N MET A 511 13.87 25.67 4.49
CA MET A 511 12.59 26.32 4.20
C MET A 511 11.42 25.41 4.48
N ILE A 512 10.41 25.92 5.20
CA ILE A 512 9.12 25.25 5.40
C ILE A 512 7.96 26.15 4.98
N SER A 513 6.83 25.54 4.66
CA SER A 513 5.52 26.16 4.76
C SER A 513 4.81 25.62 6.00
N ILE A 514 3.93 26.41 6.61
CA ILE A 514 3.17 25.95 7.77
C ILE A 514 2.17 24.86 7.32
N ASP A 515 2.04 23.82 8.11
CA ASP A 515 1.11 22.71 7.87
C ASP A 515 -0.35 23.19 7.82
N ASN A 516 -1.19 22.42 7.13
CA ASN A 516 -2.61 22.72 7.01
C ASN A 516 -3.31 22.49 8.35
N ASP A 517 -4.10 23.46 8.80
CA ASP A 517 -4.94 23.34 9.99
C ASP A 517 -6.37 22.97 9.59
N PHE A 518 -6.73 21.70 9.76
CA PHE A 518 -8.08 21.20 9.47
C PHE A 518 -9.08 21.47 10.61
N SER A 519 -8.68 22.14 11.69
CA SER A 519 -9.57 22.53 12.79
C SER A 519 -10.34 23.82 12.48
N VAL A 520 -9.81 24.68 11.60
CA VAL A 520 -10.38 25.98 11.24
C VAL A 520 -11.26 25.86 9.99
N ASP A 521 -12.42 26.53 9.97
CA ASP A 521 -13.34 26.54 8.82
C ASP A 521 -12.90 27.53 7.74
N ASP A 522 -11.88 27.20 6.98
CA ASP A 522 -11.50 27.95 5.79
C ASP A 522 -12.25 27.45 4.53
N LYS A 523 -12.99 28.37 3.90
CA LYS A 523 -13.61 28.14 2.59
C LYS A 523 -12.53 28.17 1.52
N ILE A 524 -11.92 27.02 1.26
CA ILE A 524 -10.99 26.89 0.12
C ILE A 524 -11.82 26.93 -1.17
N LYS A 525 -11.64 27.98 -1.97
CA LYS A 525 -12.09 28.01 -3.37
C LYS A 525 -11.26 27.01 -4.14
N ILE A 526 -11.90 25.93 -4.58
CA ILE A 526 -11.30 25.00 -5.52
C ILE A 526 -11.43 25.62 -6.89
N ASP A 527 -10.36 26.22 -7.41
CA ASP A 527 -10.26 26.54 -8.82
C ASP A 527 -10.16 25.23 -9.61
N GLN A 528 -11.14 25.01 -10.48
CA GLN A 528 -11.14 23.88 -11.41
C GLN A 528 -9.94 24.06 -12.36
N ILE A 529 -9.02 23.10 -12.33
CA ILE A 529 -7.98 23.01 -13.35
C ILE A 529 -8.61 22.36 -14.57
N ASP A 530 -9.10 23.18 -15.48
CA ASP A 530 -9.47 22.75 -16.82
C ASP A 530 -8.21 22.39 -17.61
N LYS A 531 -7.91 21.11 -17.69
CA LYS A 531 -7.02 20.57 -18.73
C LYS A 531 -7.89 20.03 -19.86
N SER A 532 -8.27 20.91 -20.78
CA SER A 532 -8.84 20.47 -22.05
C SER A 532 -7.71 19.98 -22.98
N TYR A 533 -7.42 18.69 -22.96
CA TYR A 533 -6.92 18.05 -24.16
C TYR A 533 -8.11 17.88 -25.10
N ALA A 534 -7.91 18.16 -26.40
CA ALA A 534 -8.94 17.90 -27.40
C ALA A 534 -9.08 16.40 -27.63
N ILE A 535 -9.79 15.75 -26.69
CA ILE A 535 -10.10 14.32 -26.74
C ILE A 535 -11.41 14.20 -27.51
N ASP A 536 -11.43 13.40 -28.59
CA ASP A 536 -12.67 13.08 -29.29
C ASP A 536 -13.52 12.12 -28.43
N ASN A 537 -14.33 12.69 -27.56
CA ASN A 537 -15.22 11.96 -26.65
C ASN A 537 -16.19 11.03 -27.40
N VAL A 538 -16.53 11.33 -28.65
CA VAL A 538 -17.42 10.51 -29.47
C VAL A 538 -16.71 9.23 -29.88
N LEU A 539 -15.47 9.32 -30.35
CA LEU A 539 -14.65 8.17 -30.73
C LEU A 539 -14.36 7.27 -29.53
N ILE A 540 -13.96 7.87 -28.40
CA ILE A 540 -13.72 7.14 -27.16
C ILE A 540 -14.95 6.34 -26.71
N ASN A 541 -16.12 6.96 -26.76
CA ASN A 541 -17.37 6.29 -26.38
C ASN A 541 -17.73 5.14 -27.34
N ILE A 542 -17.44 5.27 -28.64
CA ILE A 542 -17.62 4.19 -29.62
C ILE A 542 -16.68 3.02 -29.30
N LEU A 543 -15.39 3.29 -29.09
CA LEU A 543 -14.39 2.27 -28.77
C LEU A 543 -14.70 1.56 -27.45
N LYS A 544 -15.14 2.28 -26.42
CA LYS A 544 -15.57 1.70 -25.14
C LYS A 544 -16.79 0.81 -25.30
N LYS A 545 -17.78 1.18 -26.12
CA LYS A 545 -18.95 0.34 -26.43
C LYS A 545 -18.56 -0.94 -27.15
N GLU A 546 -17.68 -0.86 -28.15
CA GLU A 546 -17.19 -2.02 -28.88
C GLU A 546 -16.39 -2.97 -27.98
N ARG A 547 -15.54 -2.43 -27.11
CA ARG A 547 -14.82 -3.20 -26.10
C ARG A 547 -15.78 -3.99 -25.19
N ILE A 548 -16.86 -3.38 -24.73
CA ILE A 548 -17.88 -4.06 -23.90
C ILE A 548 -18.58 -5.16 -24.71
N THR A 549 -18.84 -4.95 -25.98
CA THR A 549 -19.44 -5.95 -26.87
C THR A 549 -18.54 -7.17 -27.01
N LEU A 550 -17.25 -6.95 -27.27
CA LEU A 550 -16.23 -8.01 -27.36
C LEU A 550 -16.02 -8.71 -26.01
N SER A 551 -16.00 -7.96 -24.92
CA SER A 551 -15.92 -8.50 -23.55
C SER A 551 -17.03 -9.52 -23.27
N LYS A 552 -18.27 -9.20 -23.60
CA LYS A 552 -19.40 -10.12 -23.47
C LYS A 552 -19.28 -11.35 -24.38
N LYS A 553 -18.85 -11.14 -25.63
CA LYS A 553 -18.66 -12.22 -26.61
C LYS A 553 -17.64 -13.25 -26.16
N TYR A 554 -16.53 -12.81 -25.55
CA TYR A 554 -15.44 -13.68 -25.13
C TYR A 554 -15.48 -14.02 -23.63
N ASN A 555 -16.46 -13.52 -22.88
CA ASN A 555 -16.58 -13.66 -21.43
C ASN A 555 -15.30 -13.27 -20.67
N LEU A 556 -14.69 -12.14 -21.10
CA LEU A 556 -13.47 -11.59 -20.52
C LEU A 556 -13.75 -10.18 -19.97
N PRO A 557 -13.06 -9.73 -18.92
CA PRO A 557 -13.15 -8.33 -18.47
C PRO A 557 -12.79 -7.37 -19.61
N PRO A 558 -13.47 -6.20 -19.75
CA PRO A 558 -13.21 -5.24 -20.82
C PRO A 558 -11.75 -4.82 -20.94
N PHE A 559 -11.04 -4.63 -19.84
CA PHE A 559 -9.62 -4.28 -19.84
C PHE A 559 -8.69 -5.39 -20.38
N ALA A 560 -9.16 -6.65 -20.43
CA ALA A 560 -8.43 -7.75 -21.05
C ALA A 560 -8.55 -7.76 -22.57
N ILE A 561 -9.52 -7.07 -23.16
CA ILE A 561 -9.64 -6.86 -24.61
C ILE A 561 -8.65 -5.79 -25.06
N PHE A 562 -8.69 -4.60 -24.47
CA PHE A 562 -7.67 -3.53 -24.53
C PHE A 562 -7.88 -2.53 -23.39
N GLN A 563 -6.78 -1.91 -22.96
CA GLN A 563 -6.77 -0.99 -21.81
C GLN A 563 -7.24 0.42 -22.19
N ASP A 564 -7.65 1.23 -21.22
CA ASP A 564 -8.04 2.64 -21.45
C ASP A 564 -6.91 3.45 -22.05
N SER A 565 -5.65 3.23 -21.61
CA SER A 565 -4.45 3.85 -22.16
C SER A 565 -4.19 3.55 -23.65
N SER A 566 -4.89 2.57 -24.22
CA SER A 566 -4.85 2.28 -25.65
C SER A 566 -5.98 2.98 -26.43
N ILE A 567 -6.95 3.56 -25.72
CA ILE A 567 -8.07 4.33 -26.28
C ILE A 567 -7.76 5.84 -26.24
N GLU A 568 -7.14 6.29 -25.17
CA GLU A 568 -6.67 7.67 -24.94
C GLU A 568 -5.39 7.98 -25.76
#